data_c05d94585bba853f76b0489d6e9b9170
#
_entry.id   c05d94585bba853f76b0489d6e9b9170
#
_cell.length_a   1.000
_cell.length_b   1.000
_cell.length_c   1.000
_cell.angle_alpha   90.00
_cell.angle_beta   90.00
_cell.angle_gamma   90.00
#
_symmetry.space_group_name_H-M   'P 1'
#
loop_
_entity.id
_entity.type
_entity.pdbx_description
1 polymer ?
#
loop_
_entity_poly.entity_id
_entity_poly.type
_entity_poly.pdbx_seq_one_letter_code
_entity_poly.pdbx_strand_id
1 'polypeptide(L)'
;DEADVAALRNALFHDGKIDSGLVGKDAPVIVEAAGLSVPEGTEVIAIKINAIGKEEIMCKEIMGPVVVVKSYDTFENAVQMACDNMNEAGGVGHTAGIFSNDDAHVRYAAERIPVARLLVNQPTPDAWGPTTNSLSPAVSEGCGSWGNNILSANVDWYHLVNVSTVAMKLDCEPSDGEKLFK
;
A
#
# COMPACT_ATOMS: atom_id res chain seq x y z
N ASP A 1 7.64 -12.95 -21.65
CA ASP A 1 8.47 -14.02 -21.14
C ASP A 1 9.49 -13.47 -20.11
N GLU A 2 10.43 -14.30 -19.63
CA GLU A 2 11.39 -13.87 -18.59
C GLU A 2 12.42 -12.86 -19.13
N ALA A 3 12.75 -12.93 -20.40
CA ALA A 3 13.62 -11.95 -21.05
C ALA A 3 12.96 -10.57 -21.15
N ASP A 4 11.68 -10.52 -21.44
CA ASP A 4 10.92 -9.26 -21.49
C ASP A 4 10.83 -8.63 -20.09
N VAL A 5 10.61 -9.44 -19.05
CA VAL A 5 10.62 -8.96 -17.65
C VAL A 5 11.98 -8.40 -17.28
N ALA A 6 13.07 -9.07 -17.69
CA ALA A 6 14.42 -8.58 -17.46
C ALA A 6 14.70 -7.25 -18.20
N ALA A 7 14.22 -7.12 -19.45
CA ALA A 7 14.33 -5.89 -20.21
C ALA A 7 13.59 -4.73 -19.56
N LEU A 8 12.34 -4.96 -19.12
CA LEU A 8 11.55 -3.96 -18.38
C LEU A 8 12.22 -3.57 -17.06
N ARG A 9 12.74 -4.54 -16.30
CA ARG A 9 13.47 -4.30 -15.05
C ARG A 9 14.68 -3.38 -15.30
N ASN A 10 15.46 -3.66 -16.33
CA ASN A 10 16.64 -2.87 -16.67
C ASN A 10 16.30 -1.46 -17.20
N ALA A 11 15.16 -1.30 -17.87
CA ALA A 11 14.71 0.01 -18.33
C ALA A 11 14.17 0.86 -17.17
N LEU A 12 13.41 0.23 -16.26
CA LEU A 12 12.74 0.94 -15.15
C LEU A 12 13.67 1.27 -13.99
N PHE A 13 14.73 0.48 -13.74
CA PHE A 13 15.57 0.66 -12.57
C PHE A 13 17.06 0.71 -12.92
N HIS A 14 17.74 1.79 -12.48
CA HIS A 14 19.17 1.98 -12.58
C HIS A 14 19.77 2.20 -11.19
N ASP A 15 20.78 1.43 -10.82
CA ASP A 15 21.46 1.52 -9.52
C ASP A 15 20.47 1.46 -8.32
N GLY A 16 19.43 0.62 -8.44
CA GLY A 16 18.42 0.43 -7.40
C GLY A 16 17.36 1.54 -7.29
N LYS A 17 17.35 2.51 -8.21
CA LYS A 17 16.40 3.62 -8.27
C LYS A 17 15.58 3.54 -9.56
N ILE A 18 14.32 3.97 -9.47
CA ILE A 18 13.46 4.10 -10.65
C ILE A 18 14.00 5.18 -11.59
N ASP A 19 13.92 4.94 -12.89
CA ASP A 19 14.24 5.93 -13.91
C ASP A 19 13.23 7.07 -13.90
N SER A 20 13.66 8.26 -13.52
CA SER A 20 12.80 9.44 -13.44
C SER A 20 12.20 9.88 -14.79
N GLY A 21 12.82 9.49 -15.90
CA GLY A 21 12.32 9.76 -17.25
C GLY A 21 11.08 8.89 -17.60
N LEU A 22 10.90 7.77 -16.91
CA LEU A 22 9.79 6.85 -17.13
C LEU A 22 8.66 6.99 -16.10
N VAL A 23 8.86 7.75 -15.03
CA VAL A 23 7.82 8.04 -14.03
C VAL A 23 6.65 8.79 -14.69
N GLY A 24 5.44 8.25 -14.51
CA GLY A 24 4.19 8.82 -15.04
C GLY A 24 4.04 8.72 -16.56
N LYS A 25 4.84 7.89 -17.24
CA LYS A 25 4.71 7.63 -18.67
C LYS A 25 3.71 6.53 -18.95
N ASP A 26 3.09 6.58 -20.12
CA ASP A 26 2.16 5.57 -20.60
C ASP A 26 2.87 4.24 -20.92
N ALA A 27 2.10 3.14 -20.89
CA ALA A 27 2.62 1.80 -21.12
C ALA A 27 3.45 1.63 -22.41
N PRO A 28 3.05 2.14 -23.57
CA PRO A 28 3.85 2.03 -24.78
C PRO A 28 5.26 2.67 -24.65
N VAL A 29 5.36 3.82 -23.98
CA VAL A 29 6.63 4.52 -23.78
C VAL A 29 7.60 3.71 -22.91
N ILE A 30 7.06 3.10 -21.83
CA ILE A 30 7.85 2.25 -20.93
C ILE A 30 8.34 1.00 -21.66
N VAL A 31 7.48 0.40 -22.46
CA VAL A 31 7.81 -0.81 -23.25
C VAL A 31 8.83 -0.52 -24.32
N GLU A 32 8.70 0.60 -25.03
CA GLU A 32 9.68 1.06 -26.04
C GLU A 32 11.05 1.31 -25.42
N ALA A 33 11.11 1.94 -24.25
CA ALA A 33 12.36 2.14 -23.50
C ALA A 33 13.05 0.82 -23.12
N ALA A 34 12.27 -0.26 -22.94
CA ALA A 34 12.79 -1.61 -22.72
C ALA A 34 13.18 -2.34 -24.03
N GLY A 35 13.04 -1.70 -25.20
CA GLY A 35 13.27 -2.33 -26.49
C GLY A 35 12.23 -3.37 -26.89
N LEU A 36 11.05 -3.31 -26.28
CA LEU A 36 9.93 -4.22 -26.51
C LEU A 36 8.82 -3.53 -27.28
N SER A 37 7.78 -4.27 -27.65
CA SER A 37 6.58 -3.75 -28.30
C SER A 37 5.31 -4.38 -27.72
N VAL A 38 4.24 -3.61 -27.72
CA VAL A 38 2.90 -4.06 -27.29
C VAL A 38 1.87 -3.69 -28.36
N PRO A 39 0.70 -4.35 -28.37
CA PRO A 39 -0.40 -3.96 -29.25
C PRO A 39 -0.80 -2.50 -29.06
N GLU A 40 -1.31 -1.89 -30.13
CA GLU A 40 -1.87 -0.54 -30.05
C GLU A 40 -3.05 -0.51 -29.05
N GLY A 41 -3.11 0.55 -28.23
CA GLY A 41 -4.12 0.70 -27.20
C GLY A 41 -3.83 -0.04 -25.89
N THR A 42 -2.61 -0.57 -25.72
CA THR A 42 -2.20 -1.15 -24.43
C THR A 42 -2.09 -0.05 -23.38
N GLU A 43 -2.90 -0.14 -22.32
CA GLU A 43 -2.93 0.84 -21.22
C GLU A 43 -2.13 0.37 -20.00
N VAL A 44 -2.04 -0.95 -19.76
CA VAL A 44 -1.40 -1.54 -18.58
C VAL A 44 -0.52 -2.72 -18.97
N ILE A 45 0.64 -2.82 -18.34
CA ILE A 45 1.59 -3.93 -18.46
C ILE A 45 1.47 -4.78 -17.21
N ALA A 46 1.10 -6.05 -17.35
CA ALA A 46 1.13 -7.01 -16.26
C ALA A 46 2.32 -7.96 -16.43
N ILE A 47 3.16 -8.05 -15.42
CA ILE A 47 4.33 -8.93 -15.40
C ILE A 47 4.26 -9.93 -14.26
N LYS A 48 4.63 -11.17 -14.52
CA LYS A 48 4.76 -12.21 -13.49
C LYS A 48 6.20 -12.28 -13.01
N ILE A 49 6.38 -12.27 -11.70
CA ILE A 49 7.67 -12.40 -11.03
C ILE A 49 7.78 -13.70 -10.24
N ASN A 50 9.02 -14.14 -9.99
CA ASN A 50 9.30 -15.37 -9.25
C ASN A 50 9.83 -15.14 -7.83
N ALA A 51 10.38 -13.95 -7.54
CA ALA A 51 10.87 -13.52 -6.23
C ALA A 51 10.09 -12.30 -5.73
N ILE A 52 10.27 -11.88 -4.47
CA ILE A 52 9.69 -10.70 -3.85
C ILE A 52 10.75 -9.96 -3.02
N GLY A 53 10.40 -8.76 -2.56
CA GLY A 53 11.23 -7.97 -1.65
C GLY A 53 12.58 -7.60 -2.26
N LYS A 54 13.66 -7.83 -1.52
CA LYS A 54 15.01 -7.43 -1.94
C LYS A 54 15.56 -8.20 -3.15
N GLU A 55 15.03 -9.38 -3.40
CA GLU A 55 15.44 -10.22 -4.53
C GLU A 55 14.81 -9.78 -5.85
N GLU A 56 13.74 -8.95 -5.79
CA GLU A 56 13.03 -8.46 -6.97
C GLU A 56 12.75 -6.95 -6.87
N ILE A 57 13.55 -6.17 -7.58
CA ILE A 57 13.44 -4.71 -7.55
C ILE A 57 12.12 -4.19 -8.12
N MET A 58 11.46 -4.97 -9.00
CA MET A 58 10.14 -4.64 -9.53
C MET A 58 9.04 -4.63 -8.46
N CYS A 59 9.33 -5.11 -7.23
CA CYS A 59 8.46 -4.98 -6.07
C CYS A 59 8.46 -3.58 -5.45
N LYS A 60 9.42 -2.72 -5.79
CA LYS A 60 9.39 -1.31 -5.39
C LYS A 60 8.28 -0.57 -6.13
N GLU A 61 7.91 0.58 -5.60
CA GLU A 61 6.93 1.44 -6.25
C GLU A 61 7.35 1.79 -7.67
N ILE A 62 6.50 1.42 -8.63
CA ILE A 62 6.62 1.79 -10.03
C ILE A 62 5.54 2.84 -10.28
N MET A 63 5.94 4.10 -10.39
CA MET A 63 5.00 5.19 -10.66
C MET A 63 4.63 5.22 -12.16
N GLY A 64 3.87 4.20 -12.58
CA GLY A 64 3.48 4.00 -13.96
C GLY A 64 2.54 2.79 -14.13
N PRO A 65 2.03 2.55 -15.33
CA PRO A 65 1.04 1.51 -15.61
C PRO A 65 1.66 0.10 -15.73
N VAL A 66 2.46 -0.28 -14.74
CA VAL A 66 3.08 -1.59 -14.64
C VAL A 66 2.59 -2.29 -13.37
N VAL A 67 1.94 -3.43 -13.53
CA VAL A 67 1.43 -4.25 -12.44
C VAL A 67 2.28 -5.50 -12.30
N VAL A 68 2.80 -5.72 -11.10
CA VAL A 68 3.61 -6.90 -10.77
C VAL A 68 2.73 -7.96 -10.14
N VAL A 69 2.80 -9.17 -10.65
CA VAL A 69 1.94 -10.29 -10.23
C VAL A 69 2.81 -11.45 -9.71
N LYS A 70 2.48 -11.94 -8.54
CA LYS A 70 3.09 -13.12 -7.92
C LYS A 70 2.01 -14.13 -7.54
N SER A 71 2.15 -15.38 -7.97
CA SER A 71 1.29 -16.47 -7.52
C SER A 71 1.66 -16.93 -6.11
N TYR A 72 0.69 -17.43 -5.38
CA TYR A 72 0.84 -17.99 -4.04
C TYR A 72 0.14 -19.36 -3.94
N ASP A 73 0.47 -20.14 -2.92
CA ASP A 73 -0.10 -21.48 -2.72
C ASP A 73 -1.27 -21.49 -1.76
N THR A 74 -1.18 -20.75 -0.64
CA THR A 74 -2.25 -20.59 0.36
C THR A 74 -2.51 -19.12 0.64
N PHE A 75 -3.69 -18.80 1.16
CA PHE A 75 -4.04 -17.43 1.51
C PHE A 75 -3.08 -16.86 2.57
N GLU A 76 -2.72 -17.66 3.57
CA GLU A 76 -1.78 -17.27 4.61
C GLU A 76 -0.39 -16.95 4.03
N ASN A 77 0.04 -17.73 3.04
CA ASN A 77 1.28 -17.46 2.31
C ASN A 77 1.18 -16.14 1.55
N ALA A 78 0.06 -15.84 0.90
CA ALA A 78 -0.15 -14.56 0.22
C ALA A 78 -0.04 -13.36 1.18
N VAL A 79 -0.66 -13.45 2.35
CA VAL A 79 -0.59 -12.40 3.38
C VAL A 79 0.83 -12.24 3.91
N GLN A 80 1.55 -13.34 4.16
CA GLN A 80 2.95 -13.27 4.59
C GLN A 80 3.82 -12.62 3.52
N MET A 81 3.67 -13.03 2.25
CA MET A 81 4.39 -12.43 1.13
C MET A 81 4.12 -10.92 1.00
N ALA A 82 2.88 -10.48 1.21
CA ALA A 82 2.53 -9.06 1.20
C ALA A 82 3.25 -8.30 2.33
N CYS A 83 3.28 -8.87 3.55
CA CYS A 83 4.00 -8.28 4.68
C CYS A 83 5.51 -8.18 4.42
N ASP A 84 6.11 -9.24 3.93
CA ASP A 84 7.55 -9.30 3.64
C ASP A 84 7.91 -8.29 2.54
N ASN A 85 7.11 -8.24 1.48
CA ASN A 85 7.31 -7.29 0.40
C ASN A 85 7.21 -5.84 0.88
N MET A 86 6.20 -5.49 1.68
CA MET A 86 6.05 -4.15 2.24
C MET A 86 7.24 -3.75 3.12
N ASN A 87 7.72 -4.66 3.96
CA ASN A 87 8.85 -4.40 4.84
C ASN A 87 10.17 -4.21 4.07
N GLU A 88 10.35 -4.89 2.94
CA GLU A 88 11.60 -4.90 2.19
C GLU A 88 11.61 -3.92 1.01
N ALA A 89 10.50 -3.78 0.31
CA ALA A 89 10.37 -2.94 -0.89
C ALA A 89 9.72 -1.58 -0.63
N GLY A 90 9.01 -1.43 0.49
CA GLY A 90 8.31 -0.20 0.89
C GLY A 90 6.79 -0.35 0.91
N GLY A 91 6.10 0.66 1.43
CA GLY A 91 4.64 0.71 1.50
C GLY A 91 4.05 0.43 2.87
N VAL A 92 4.88 0.12 3.88
CA VAL A 92 4.43 -0.05 5.28
C VAL A 92 3.67 1.19 5.75
N GLY A 93 2.47 0.94 6.29
CA GLY A 93 1.56 2.00 6.75
C GLY A 93 0.67 2.61 5.68
N HIS A 94 0.86 2.30 4.40
CA HIS A 94 0.07 2.90 3.32
C HIS A 94 -1.30 2.23 3.17
N THR A 95 -1.54 1.52 2.10
CA THR A 95 -2.83 0.94 1.72
C THR A 95 -2.61 -0.42 1.08
N ALA A 96 -3.47 -1.38 1.43
CA ALA A 96 -3.58 -2.64 0.74
C ALA A 96 -5.02 -2.89 0.29
N GLY A 97 -5.20 -3.74 -0.71
CA GLY A 97 -6.50 -4.20 -1.18
C GLY A 97 -6.64 -5.72 -1.05
N ILE A 98 -7.83 -6.17 -0.71
CA ILE A 98 -8.20 -7.59 -0.71
C ILE A 98 -9.50 -7.78 -1.49
N PHE A 99 -9.51 -8.74 -2.39
CA PHE A 99 -10.72 -9.19 -3.07
C PHE A 99 -11.10 -10.56 -2.51
N SER A 100 -12.06 -10.59 -1.61
CA SER A 100 -12.52 -11.80 -0.94
C SER A 100 -13.95 -11.63 -0.44
N ASN A 101 -14.74 -12.70 -0.49
CA ASN A 101 -16.06 -12.79 0.14
C ASN A 101 -16.01 -13.62 1.44
N ASP A 102 -14.82 -14.01 1.90
CA ASP A 102 -14.62 -14.73 3.15
C ASP A 102 -14.17 -13.75 4.25
N ASP A 103 -15.03 -13.53 5.22
CA ASP A 103 -14.79 -12.66 6.38
C ASP A 103 -13.57 -13.09 7.21
N ALA A 104 -13.28 -14.40 7.25
CA ALA A 104 -12.10 -14.91 7.94
C ALA A 104 -10.81 -14.48 7.23
N HIS A 105 -10.78 -14.50 5.90
CA HIS A 105 -9.68 -13.99 5.10
C HIS A 105 -9.49 -12.48 5.28
N VAL A 106 -10.59 -11.71 5.27
CA VAL A 106 -10.52 -10.26 5.48
C VAL A 106 -9.95 -9.93 6.86
N ARG A 107 -10.44 -10.61 7.91
CA ARG A 107 -9.95 -10.44 9.27
C ARG A 107 -8.49 -10.84 9.40
N TYR A 108 -8.11 -12.00 8.86
CA TYR A 108 -6.74 -12.50 8.90
C TYR A 108 -5.74 -11.52 8.26
N ALA A 109 -6.11 -10.95 7.11
CA ALA A 109 -5.31 -9.94 6.42
C ALA A 109 -5.22 -8.63 7.23
N ALA A 110 -6.36 -8.14 7.75
CA ALA A 110 -6.42 -6.89 8.50
C ALA A 110 -5.59 -6.92 9.81
N GLU A 111 -5.47 -8.09 10.45
CA GLU A 111 -4.69 -8.26 11.67
C GLU A 111 -3.17 -8.34 11.43
N ARG A 112 -2.74 -8.58 10.19
CA ARG A 112 -1.34 -8.90 9.87
C ARG A 112 -0.66 -7.93 8.92
N ILE A 113 -1.38 -7.44 7.92
CA ILE A 113 -0.78 -6.53 6.93
C ILE A 113 -0.60 -5.15 7.59
N PRO A 114 0.65 -4.62 7.66
CA PRO A 114 0.93 -3.38 8.37
C PRO A 114 0.56 -2.15 7.53
N VAL A 115 -0.72 -1.92 7.34
CA VAL A 115 -1.29 -0.79 6.58
C VAL A 115 -2.31 -0.02 7.40
N ALA A 116 -2.42 1.27 7.15
CA ALA A 116 -3.44 2.11 7.78
C ALA A 116 -4.84 1.89 7.15
N ARG A 117 -4.89 1.39 5.91
CA ARG A 117 -6.13 1.13 5.16
C ARG A 117 -6.06 -0.21 4.46
N LEU A 118 -7.01 -1.09 4.77
CA LEU A 118 -7.26 -2.31 4.01
C LEU A 118 -8.59 -2.17 3.28
N LEU A 119 -8.55 -2.04 1.96
CA LEU A 119 -9.73 -1.90 1.12
C LEU A 119 -10.25 -3.28 0.72
N VAL A 120 -11.53 -3.53 0.93
CA VAL A 120 -12.17 -4.82 0.64
C VAL A 120 -13.05 -4.70 -0.59
N ASN A 121 -12.80 -5.53 -1.61
CA ASN A 121 -13.56 -5.61 -2.85
C ASN A 121 -13.72 -4.27 -3.60
N GLN A 122 -12.68 -3.43 -3.53
CA GLN A 122 -12.60 -2.15 -4.22
C GLN A 122 -11.15 -1.85 -4.58
N PRO A 123 -10.88 -0.99 -5.57
CA PRO A 123 -9.53 -0.65 -5.96
C PRO A 123 -8.81 0.18 -4.87
N THR A 124 -7.50 -0.02 -4.72
CA THR A 124 -6.71 0.71 -3.70
C THR A 124 -6.68 2.23 -3.87
N PRO A 125 -6.80 2.81 -5.07
CA PRO A 125 -6.99 4.25 -5.21
C PRO A 125 -8.20 4.81 -4.45
N ASP A 126 -9.24 4.02 -4.17
CA ASP A 126 -10.40 4.44 -3.36
C ASP A 126 -10.06 4.72 -1.88
N ALA A 127 -8.79 4.59 -1.48
CA ALA A 127 -8.29 5.03 -0.18
C ALA A 127 -8.52 6.53 0.08
N TRP A 128 -8.65 7.35 -0.97
CA TRP A 128 -8.98 8.77 -0.83
C TRP A 128 -10.39 9.05 -0.26
N GLY A 129 -11.21 8.02 -0.06
CA GLY A 129 -12.54 8.13 0.55
C GLY A 129 -13.64 8.63 -0.39
N PRO A 130 -13.91 7.93 -1.52
CA PRO A 130 -15.07 8.22 -2.33
C PRO A 130 -16.37 7.91 -1.56
N THR A 131 -17.50 8.41 -2.06
CA THR A 131 -18.80 8.16 -1.44
C THR A 131 -19.24 6.70 -1.39
N THR A 132 -18.47 5.81 -1.99
CA THR A 132 -18.70 4.34 -2.04
C THR A 132 -18.11 3.60 -0.84
N ASN A 133 -17.35 4.27 0.01
CA ASN A 133 -16.83 3.70 1.26
C ASN A 133 -16.97 4.71 2.42
N SER A 134 -16.57 4.32 3.64
CA SER A 134 -16.74 5.11 4.86
C SER A 134 -15.52 5.95 5.25
N LEU A 135 -14.50 6.04 4.40
CA LEU A 135 -13.33 6.87 4.68
C LEU A 135 -13.67 8.35 4.47
N SER A 136 -13.07 9.22 5.28
CA SER A 136 -13.17 10.67 5.05
C SER A 136 -12.50 11.04 3.72
N PRO A 137 -13.17 11.80 2.84
CA PRO A 137 -12.59 12.20 1.56
C PRO A 137 -11.37 13.10 1.75
N ALA A 138 -10.19 12.61 1.36
CA ALA A 138 -8.94 13.37 1.39
C ALA A 138 -7.89 12.73 0.48
N VAL A 139 -7.11 13.56 -0.20
CA VAL A 139 -5.93 13.12 -0.96
C VAL A 139 -4.67 13.07 -0.09
N SER A 140 -4.75 13.55 1.16
CA SER A 140 -3.67 13.46 2.14
C SER A 140 -4.02 12.38 3.15
N GLU A 141 -3.18 11.36 3.23
CA GLU A 141 -3.42 10.17 4.02
C GLU A 141 -2.24 9.89 4.96
N GLY A 142 -2.53 9.68 6.23
CA GLY A 142 -1.53 9.27 7.20
C GLY A 142 -1.19 7.79 7.09
N CYS A 143 0.06 7.43 7.37
CA CYS A 143 0.55 6.05 7.40
C CYS A 143 0.76 5.52 8.83
N GLY A 144 0.36 6.28 9.85
CA GLY A 144 0.50 5.92 11.25
C GLY A 144 1.96 5.75 11.69
N SER A 145 2.14 5.12 12.83
CA SER A 145 3.48 4.83 13.37
C SER A 145 4.30 3.92 12.45
N TRP A 146 3.68 3.09 11.64
CA TRP A 146 4.35 2.27 10.63
C TRP A 146 5.11 3.11 9.60
N GLY A 147 4.55 4.27 9.20
CA GLY A 147 5.17 5.21 8.25
C GLY A 147 5.85 6.40 8.94
N ASN A 148 6.13 6.32 10.25
CA ASN A 148 6.65 7.42 11.07
C ASN A 148 5.76 8.67 11.07
N ASN A 149 4.45 8.49 10.97
CA ASN A 149 3.45 9.55 11.07
C ASN A 149 2.71 9.44 12.40
N ILE A 150 2.19 10.57 12.89
CA ILE A 150 1.32 10.62 14.08
C ILE A 150 -0.14 10.33 13.73
N LEU A 151 -0.50 10.30 12.46
CA LEU A 151 -1.85 10.12 11.94
C LEU A 151 -1.91 8.88 11.06
N SER A 152 -2.90 8.01 11.29
CA SER A 152 -3.20 6.82 10.47
C SER A 152 -4.52 6.93 9.69
N ALA A 153 -5.13 8.09 9.68
CA ALA A 153 -6.40 8.37 9.00
C ALA A 153 -6.21 9.26 7.77
N ASN A 154 -7.25 9.37 6.96
CA ASN A 154 -7.35 10.42 5.96
C ASN A 154 -7.43 11.77 6.67
N VAL A 155 -6.70 12.77 6.18
CA VAL A 155 -6.64 14.09 6.82
C VAL A 155 -8.00 14.77 6.68
N ASP A 156 -8.59 15.19 7.81
CA ASP A 156 -9.86 15.87 7.89
C ASP A 156 -9.69 17.19 8.67
N TRP A 157 -10.66 18.07 8.61
CA TRP A 157 -10.61 19.41 9.21
C TRP A 157 -10.24 19.40 10.69
N TYR A 158 -10.72 18.40 11.46
CA TYR A 158 -10.43 18.30 12.89
C TYR A 158 -8.96 17.97 13.22
N HIS A 159 -8.20 17.46 12.25
CA HIS A 159 -6.74 17.28 12.38
C HIS A 159 -5.96 18.60 12.23
N LEU A 160 -6.61 19.63 11.68
CA LEU A 160 -5.99 20.93 11.37
C LEU A 160 -6.30 22.01 12.40
N VAL A 161 -7.07 21.68 13.44
CA VAL A 161 -7.46 22.62 14.50
C VAL A 161 -6.77 22.28 15.83
N ASN A 162 -6.49 23.30 16.61
CA ASN A 162 -6.04 23.11 17.98
C ASN A 162 -7.25 22.91 18.89
N VAL A 163 -7.21 21.88 19.71
CA VAL A 163 -8.25 21.59 20.71
C VAL A 163 -7.73 21.93 22.09
N SER A 164 -8.46 22.77 22.82
CA SER A 164 -8.20 23.04 24.23
C SER A 164 -9.14 22.20 25.08
N THR A 165 -8.58 21.42 25.97
CA THR A 165 -9.34 20.57 26.88
C THR A 165 -9.49 21.25 28.24
N VAL A 166 -10.72 21.40 28.72
CA VAL A 166 -11.01 21.83 30.08
C VAL A 166 -11.28 20.58 30.93
N ALA A 167 -10.36 20.30 31.85
CA ALA A 167 -10.51 19.20 32.81
C ALA A 167 -11.06 19.73 34.14
N MET A 168 -12.21 19.26 34.54
CA MET A 168 -12.80 19.59 35.84
C MET A 168 -12.54 18.47 36.83
N LYS A 169 -12.26 18.85 38.09
CA LYS A 169 -12.11 17.88 39.16
C LYS A 169 -13.44 17.11 39.35
N LEU A 170 -13.35 15.82 39.38
CA LEU A 170 -14.46 14.96 39.77
C LEU A 170 -14.52 14.81 41.28
N ASP A 171 -15.74 14.82 41.83
CA ASP A 171 -15.98 14.50 43.23
C ASP A 171 -16.14 12.98 43.38
N CYS A 172 -15.00 12.29 43.30
CA CYS A 172 -14.92 10.83 43.43
C CYS A 172 -13.61 10.43 44.13
N GLU A 173 -13.60 9.25 44.73
CA GLU A 173 -12.36 8.68 45.23
C GLU A 173 -11.37 8.40 44.10
N PRO A 174 -10.05 8.63 44.32
CA PRO A 174 -9.05 8.32 43.32
C PRO A 174 -9.13 6.85 42.88
N SER A 175 -9.03 6.62 41.58
CA SER A 175 -8.92 5.25 41.08
C SER A 175 -7.64 4.58 41.60
N ASP A 176 -7.73 3.29 41.95
CA ASP A 176 -6.56 2.50 42.31
C ASP A 176 -5.64 2.37 41.08
N GLY A 177 -4.49 3.03 41.16
CA GLY A 177 -3.52 3.08 40.05
C GLY A 177 -3.03 1.69 39.62
N GLU A 178 -3.02 0.70 40.52
CA GLU A 178 -2.66 -0.68 40.19
C GLU A 178 -3.69 -1.37 39.27
N LYS A 179 -4.94 -0.92 39.30
CA LYS A 179 -6.00 -1.45 38.44
C LYS A 179 -6.05 -0.81 37.06
N LEU A 180 -5.45 0.36 36.88
CA LEU A 180 -5.45 1.09 35.61
C LEU A 180 -4.44 0.55 34.60
N PHE A 181 -3.44 -0.21 35.04
CA PHE A 181 -2.31 -0.67 34.23
C PHE A 181 -2.16 -2.20 34.22
N LYS A 182 -3.28 -2.92 34.40
CA LYS A 182 -3.33 -4.38 34.26
C LYS A 182 -3.85 -4.81 32.90
#